data_fd855b8939874bdf2ed432948f7f372b
#
_entry.id   fd855b8939874bdf2ed432948f7f372b
#
_cell.length_a   1.000
_cell.length_b   1.000
_cell.length_c   1.000
_cell.angle_alpha   90.00
_cell.angle_beta   90.00
_cell.angle_gamma   90.00
#
_symmetry.space_group_name_H-M   'P 1'
#
loop_
_entity.id
_entity.type
_entity.pdbx_description
1 polymer ?
#
loop_
_entity_poly.entity_id
_entity_poly.type
_entity_poly.pdbx_seq_one_letter_code
_entity_poly.pdbx_strand_id
1 'polypeptide(L)'
;MRPQRIHAALALLLGAALAWPVAAQTAAGPAPAAKAAPKKAAAKPAPFKPVLEPRAIELLQGMSQRLAAAKSMSFTAVVSYEYPSRLGPPIVYTMRYDVALQRPNQLKIVVPGDGPASEFTWDGKEMVAFAPAENLVAVAPAPPTLEGALRQAFDSAAIYFPFTDLLLSDPYSAISQGAILAFVIGPSAIVGGVKTDMIVWANNDVFLQIWIGADDKLPRRIRAQFRADPMKLRHDLELSHWQLDGPLAADTFSTTRARAGQPMAFAVPGRKVPIGVKPIAIGKPAPPAGKQP
;
A
#
# COMPACT_ATOMS: atom_id res chain seq x y z
N MET A 1 48.06 23.96 -21.35
CA MET A 1 46.97 24.71 -20.66
C MET A 1 46.74 24.09 -19.30
N ARG A 2 46.93 24.86 -18.23
CA ARG A 2 46.90 24.40 -16.81
C ARG A 2 45.49 24.29 -16.30
N PRO A 3 45.09 23.29 -15.44
CA PRO A 3 43.79 23.26 -14.77
C PRO A 3 43.81 24.18 -13.53
N GLN A 4 42.78 25.02 -13.40
CA GLN A 4 42.53 25.86 -12.24
C GLN A 4 42.03 25.03 -11.06
N ARG A 5 42.68 25.18 -9.92
CA ARG A 5 42.27 24.66 -8.61
C ARG A 5 41.24 25.58 -7.99
N ILE A 6 40.09 25.06 -7.69
CA ILE A 6 39.04 25.72 -6.88
C ILE A 6 39.31 25.37 -5.42
N HIS A 7 39.59 26.41 -4.60
CA HIS A 7 39.78 26.29 -3.15
C HIS A 7 38.42 26.28 -2.45
N ALA A 8 38.13 25.21 -1.71
CA ALA A 8 37.01 25.15 -0.77
C ALA A 8 37.42 25.85 0.53
N ALA A 9 36.74 26.93 0.88
CA ALA A 9 36.87 27.61 2.16
C ALA A 9 36.08 26.87 3.23
N LEU A 10 36.81 26.29 4.19
CA LEU A 10 36.25 25.66 5.38
C LEU A 10 36.03 26.74 6.46
N ALA A 11 34.82 27.10 6.78
CA ALA A 11 34.46 28.02 7.88
C ALA A 11 34.49 27.25 9.21
N LEU A 12 35.50 27.51 10.03
CA LEU A 12 35.54 27.08 11.43
C LEU A 12 34.62 27.95 12.27
N LEU A 13 33.56 27.37 12.85
CA LEU A 13 32.79 28.00 13.93
C LEU A 13 33.42 27.59 15.27
N LEU A 14 34.06 28.57 15.94
CA LEU A 14 34.51 28.45 17.32
C LEU A 14 33.30 28.36 18.26
N GLY A 15 33.15 27.22 18.93
CA GLY A 15 32.23 27.06 20.06
C GLY A 15 32.83 27.67 21.32
N ALA A 16 32.15 28.68 21.89
CA ALA A 16 32.47 29.22 23.20
C ALA A 16 32.10 28.22 24.30
N ALA A 17 33.10 27.69 25.00
CA ALA A 17 32.92 26.85 26.19
C ALA A 17 32.52 27.75 27.35
N LEU A 18 31.28 27.69 27.80
CA LEU A 18 30.80 28.26 29.07
C LEU A 18 31.25 27.30 30.19
N ALA A 19 32.29 27.71 30.96
CA ALA A 19 32.71 27.05 32.15
C ALA A 19 31.68 27.29 33.28
N TRP A 20 31.04 26.24 33.76
CA TRP A 20 30.23 26.28 34.97
C TRP A 20 31.16 26.01 36.19
N PRO A 21 30.98 26.75 37.29
CA PRO A 21 31.79 26.52 38.50
C PRO A 21 31.36 25.16 39.13
N VAL A 22 32.35 24.30 39.34
CA VAL A 22 32.20 23.10 40.14
C VAL A 22 32.11 23.52 41.61
N ALA A 23 30.91 23.50 42.18
CA ALA A 23 30.75 23.60 43.62
C ALA A 23 31.19 22.28 44.27
N ALA A 24 32.22 22.35 45.14
CA ALA A 24 32.70 21.23 45.93
C ALA A 24 31.57 20.74 46.84
N GLN A 25 31.05 19.55 46.57
CA GLN A 25 30.14 18.87 47.47
C GLN A 25 30.97 18.23 48.61
N THR A 26 30.81 18.79 49.81
CA THR A 26 31.30 18.17 51.06
C THR A 26 30.61 16.82 51.28
N ALA A 27 31.40 15.80 51.54
CA ALA A 27 30.93 14.44 51.80
C ALA A 27 30.02 14.42 53.04
N ALA A 28 28.72 14.23 52.81
CA ALA A 28 27.77 13.84 53.84
C ALA A 28 27.83 12.31 53.98
N GLY A 29 27.98 11.85 55.23
CA GLY A 29 28.08 10.44 55.59
C GLY A 29 26.85 9.61 55.14
N PRO A 30 26.95 8.28 55.13
CA PRO A 30 25.94 7.40 54.60
C PRO A 30 24.61 7.53 55.38
N ALA A 31 23.58 7.98 54.71
CA ALA A 31 22.21 7.96 55.20
C ALA A 31 21.72 6.51 55.34
N PRO A 32 20.93 6.18 56.40
CA PRO A 32 20.42 4.81 56.56
C PRO A 32 19.55 4.41 55.37
N ALA A 33 19.81 3.19 54.85
CA ALA A 33 19.09 2.62 53.70
C ALA A 33 17.59 2.54 54.02
N ALA A 34 16.81 3.39 53.37
CA ALA A 34 15.36 3.28 53.36
C ALA A 34 14.98 1.95 52.69
N LYS A 35 14.28 1.08 53.43
CA LYS A 35 13.73 -0.17 52.93
C LYS A 35 12.88 0.14 51.69
N ALA A 36 13.35 -0.30 50.52
CA ALA A 36 12.61 -0.19 49.30
C ALA A 36 11.25 -0.89 49.46
N ALA A 37 10.17 -0.14 49.29
CA ALA A 37 8.83 -0.70 49.23
C ALA A 37 8.76 -1.76 48.11
N PRO A 38 8.08 -2.90 48.34
CA PRO A 38 7.98 -3.93 47.31
C PRO A 38 7.34 -3.35 46.05
N LYS A 39 8.08 -3.36 44.94
CA LYS A 39 7.53 -3.03 43.62
C LYS A 39 6.36 -3.97 43.34
N LYS A 40 5.14 -3.42 43.35
CA LYS A 40 3.94 -4.14 42.95
C LYS A 40 4.24 -4.74 41.58
N ALA A 41 4.29 -6.05 41.46
CA ALA A 41 4.50 -6.72 40.18
C ALA A 41 3.44 -6.22 39.22
N ALA A 42 3.87 -5.69 38.09
CA ALA A 42 2.94 -5.25 37.02
C ALA A 42 2.07 -6.46 36.64
N ALA A 43 0.77 -6.31 36.77
CA ALA A 43 -0.17 -7.36 36.37
C ALA A 43 0.13 -7.75 34.93
N LYS A 44 0.23 -9.06 34.66
CA LYS A 44 0.34 -9.56 33.28
C LYS A 44 -0.78 -8.94 32.47
N PRO A 45 -0.49 -8.34 31.29
CA PRO A 45 -1.53 -7.82 30.42
C PRO A 45 -2.58 -8.91 30.18
N ALA A 46 -3.86 -8.56 30.30
CA ALA A 46 -4.92 -9.50 29.97
C ALA A 46 -4.73 -10.00 28.52
N PRO A 47 -5.01 -11.28 28.24
CA PRO A 47 -4.88 -11.81 26.89
C PRO A 47 -5.75 -11.00 25.93
N PHE A 48 -5.16 -10.55 24.82
CA PHE A 48 -5.86 -9.81 23.77
C PHE A 48 -7.00 -10.67 23.24
N LYS A 49 -8.22 -10.17 23.31
CA LYS A 49 -9.39 -10.81 22.72
C LYS A 49 -9.67 -10.16 21.37
N PRO A 50 -9.69 -10.92 20.27
CA PRO A 50 -10.13 -10.41 18.96
C PRO A 50 -11.53 -9.79 19.10
N VAL A 51 -11.71 -8.60 18.52
CA VAL A 51 -12.98 -7.88 18.56
C VAL A 51 -13.25 -7.28 17.18
N LEU A 52 -14.52 -7.28 16.76
CA LEU A 52 -15.00 -6.54 15.61
C LEU A 52 -15.76 -5.32 16.12
N GLU A 53 -15.06 -4.21 16.25
CA GLU A 53 -15.62 -2.95 16.75
C GLU A 53 -16.58 -2.36 15.69
N PRO A 54 -17.87 -2.11 16.01
CA PRO A 54 -18.84 -1.61 15.04
C PRO A 54 -18.37 -0.34 14.32
N ARG A 55 -17.76 0.57 15.06
CA ARG A 55 -17.27 1.83 14.48
C ARG A 55 -16.19 1.64 13.42
N ALA A 56 -15.27 0.69 13.59
CA ALA A 56 -14.26 0.36 12.59
C ALA A 56 -14.89 -0.23 11.33
N ILE A 57 -15.90 -1.09 11.50
CA ILE A 57 -16.69 -1.66 10.39
C ILE A 57 -17.44 -0.56 9.63
N GLU A 58 -18.11 0.36 10.32
CA GLU A 58 -18.80 1.50 9.70
C GLU A 58 -17.85 2.38 8.87
N LEU A 59 -16.66 2.66 9.38
CA LEU A 59 -15.66 3.44 8.66
C LEU A 59 -15.20 2.74 7.37
N LEU A 60 -14.95 1.44 7.44
CA LEU A 60 -14.58 0.64 6.28
C LEU A 60 -15.71 0.55 5.25
N GLN A 61 -16.94 0.37 5.71
CA GLN A 61 -18.13 0.38 4.85
C GLN A 61 -18.32 1.73 4.17
N GLY A 62 -18.19 2.84 4.92
CA GLY A 62 -18.30 4.19 4.37
C GLY A 62 -17.27 4.47 3.27
N MET A 63 -16.01 4.05 3.47
CA MET A 63 -14.97 4.10 2.44
C MET A 63 -15.37 3.28 1.21
N SER A 64 -15.78 2.04 1.41
CA SER A 64 -16.19 1.14 0.33
C SER A 64 -17.35 1.69 -0.47
N GLN A 65 -18.42 2.15 0.19
CA GLN A 65 -19.58 2.74 -0.46
C GLN A 65 -19.21 3.98 -1.29
N ARG A 66 -18.29 4.82 -0.76
CA ARG A 66 -17.82 6.01 -1.49
C ARG A 66 -17.10 5.63 -2.78
N LEU A 67 -16.24 4.61 -2.74
CA LEU A 67 -15.51 4.12 -3.91
C LEU A 67 -16.43 3.38 -4.91
N ALA A 68 -17.33 2.54 -4.42
CA ALA A 68 -18.26 1.79 -5.25
C ALA A 68 -19.27 2.67 -6.00
N ALA A 69 -19.72 3.77 -5.35
CA ALA A 69 -20.70 4.69 -5.94
C ALA A 69 -20.13 5.56 -7.07
N ALA A 70 -18.80 5.71 -7.15
CA ALA A 70 -18.17 6.54 -8.16
C ALA A 70 -18.30 5.93 -9.56
N LYS A 71 -18.81 6.69 -10.51
CA LYS A 71 -18.89 6.31 -11.93
C LYS A 71 -17.52 6.39 -12.60
N SER A 72 -16.72 7.38 -12.21
CA SER A 72 -15.33 7.50 -12.60
C SER A 72 -14.46 7.86 -11.41
N MET A 73 -13.21 7.44 -11.44
CA MET A 73 -12.21 7.85 -10.45
C MET A 73 -10.83 7.94 -11.07
N SER A 74 -10.04 8.87 -10.59
CA SER A 74 -8.60 8.88 -10.81
C SER A 74 -7.87 9.16 -9.50
N PHE A 75 -6.67 8.61 -9.35
CA PHE A 75 -5.80 8.83 -8.21
C PHE A 75 -4.36 8.44 -8.53
N THR A 76 -3.44 8.90 -7.71
CA THR A 76 -2.06 8.43 -7.70
C THR A 76 -1.85 7.51 -6.50
N ALA A 77 -1.26 6.34 -6.74
CA ALA A 77 -0.83 5.40 -5.71
C ALA A 77 0.70 5.35 -5.67
N VAL A 78 1.29 5.56 -4.49
CA VAL A 78 2.71 5.32 -4.23
C VAL A 78 2.82 4.10 -3.32
N VAL A 79 3.45 3.06 -3.81
CA VAL A 79 3.56 1.77 -3.13
C VAL A 79 5.01 1.54 -2.73
N SER A 80 5.25 1.41 -1.43
CA SER A 80 6.54 1.02 -0.89
C SER A 80 6.44 -0.36 -0.28
N TYR A 81 7.36 -1.25 -0.63
CA TYR A 81 7.42 -2.58 -0.05
C TYR A 81 8.85 -2.95 0.35
N GLU A 82 8.95 -3.63 1.49
CA GLU A 82 10.20 -4.15 1.99
C GLU A 82 10.54 -5.47 1.27
N TYR A 83 11.82 -5.65 0.97
CA TYR A 83 12.35 -6.84 0.33
C TYR A 83 13.51 -7.41 1.14
N PRO A 84 13.63 -8.75 1.29
CA PRO A 84 14.71 -9.37 2.05
C PRO A 84 16.08 -8.96 1.52
N SER A 85 16.96 -8.53 2.40
CA SER A 85 18.37 -8.29 2.08
C SER A 85 19.24 -9.44 2.59
N ARG A 86 20.24 -9.82 1.81
CA ARG A 86 21.27 -10.77 2.26
C ARG A 86 22.18 -10.21 3.35
N LEU A 87 22.14 -8.89 3.56
CA LEU A 87 22.98 -8.17 4.52
C LEU A 87 22.30 -7.92 5.87
N GLY A 88 21.07 -8.37 6.06
CA GLY A 88 20.31 -8.26 7.32
C GLY A 88 19.06 -7.40 7.20
N PRO A 89 19.13 -6.05 7.30
CA PRO A 89 17.92 -5.21 7.19
C PRO A 89 17.25 -5.32 5.83
N PRO A 90 15.91 -5.31 5.75
CA PRO A 90 15.21 -5.28 4.48
C PRO A 90 15.48 -3.97 3.74
N ILE A 91 15.51 -4.04 2.41
CA ILE A 91 15.55 -2.85 1.53
C ILE A 91 14.14 -2.49 1.10
N VAL A 92 13.92 -1.20 0.81
CA VAL A 92 12.61 -0.69 0.39
C VAL A 92 12.65 -0.36 -1.09
N TYR A 93 11.67 -0.89 -1.84
CA TYR A 93 11.37 -0.47 -3.20
C TYR A 93 10.11 0.38 -3.19
N THR A 94 10.08 1.40 -4.06
CA THR A 94 8.91 2.28 -4.19
C THR A 94 8.51 2.35 -5.65
N MET A 95 7.20 2.29 -5.92
CA MET A 95 6.63 2.41 -7.25
C MET A 95 5.48 3.40 -7.23
N ARG A 96 5.32 4.18 -8.30
CA ARG A 96 4.19 5.05 -8.52
C ARG A 96 3.27 4.45 -9.56
N TYR A 97 1.97 4.63 -9.35
CA TYR A 97 0.90 4.28 -10.27
C TYR A 97 -0.03 5.48 -10.43
N ASP A 98 -0.31 5.86 -11.67
CA ASP A 98 -1.39 6.79 -11.99
C ASP A 98 -2.56 5.97 -12.53
N VAL A 99 -3.71 6.07 -11.88
CA VAL A 99 -4.87 5.20 -12.11
C VAL A 99 -6.04 6.03 -12.58
N ALA A 100 -6.72 5.56 -13.64
CA ALA A 100 -8.00 6.07 -14.08
C ALA A 100 -8.96 4.91 -14.33
N LEU A 101 -10.15 4.98 -13.75
CA LEU A 101 -11.24 4.02 -13.90
C LEU A 101 -12.49 4.76 -14.34
N GLN A 102 -13.17 4.25 -15.37
CA GLN A 102 -14.52 4.65 -15.71
C GLN A 102 -15.40 3.42 -15.80
N ARG A 103 -16.36 3.34 -14.90
CA ARG A 103 -17.30 2.23 -14.86
C ARG A 103 -18.28 2.32 -16.03
N PRO A 104 -18.72 1.20 -16.58
CA PRO A 104 -18.52 -0.15 -16.05
C PRO A 104 -17.25 -0.85 -16.55
N ASN A 105 -16.56 -0.34 -17.58
CA ASN A 105 -15.66 -1.18 -18.37
C ASN A 105 -14.37 -0.50 -18.87
N GLN A 106 -13.89 0.56 -18.24
CA GLN A 106 -12.63 1.19 -18.65
C GLN A 106 -11.68 1.35 -17.47
N LEU A 107 -10.46 0.83 -17.61
CA LEU A 107 -9.37 0.98 -16.64
C LEU A 107 -8.09 1.34 -17.39
N LYS A 108 -7.36 2.32 -16.89
CA LYS A 108 -5.99 2.64 -17.29
C LYS A 108 -5.12 2.75 -16.05
N ILE A 109 -3.98 2.07 -16.07
CA ILE A 109 -2.96 2.17 -15.04
C ILE A 109 -1.63 2.45 -15.72
N VAL A 110 -0.94 3.49 -15.28
CA VAL A 110 0.36 3.90 -15.80
C VAL A 110 1.39 3.84 -14.68
N VAL A 111 2.50 3.17 -14.94
CA VAL A 111 3.71 3.20 -14.11
C VAL A 111 4.70 4.09 -14.85
N PRO A 112 4.90 5.36 -14.43
CA PRO A 112 5.68 6.32 -15.22
C PRO A 112 7.19 6.10 -15.15
N GLY A 113 7.68 5.40 -14.12
CA GLY A 113 9.10 5.19 -13.89
C GLY A 113 9.38 4.70 -12.48
N ASP A 114 10.65 4.77 -12.07
CA ASP A 114 11.21 4.21 -10.83
C ASP A 114 11.18 2.66 -10.83
N GLY A 115 11.43 2.14 -12.00
CA GLY A 115 11.36 0.77 -12.48
C GLY A 115 11.02 0.80 -13.97
N PRO A 116 10.82 -0.31 -14.65
CA PRO A 116 10.39 -0.33 -16.04
C PRO A 116 9.03 0.38 -16.17
N ALA A 117 9.00 1.47 -16.97
CA ALA A 117 7.75 2.14 -17.28
C ALA A 117 6.78 1.17 -17.97
N SER A 118 5.52 1.18 -17.60
CA SER A 118 4.50 0.30 -18.18
C SER A 118 3.12 0.94 -18.14
N GLU A 119 2.27 0.50 -19.06
CA GLU A 119 0.87 0.89 -19.14
C GLU A 119 0.00 -0.35 -19.24
N PHE A 120 -1.08 -0.38 -18.49
CA PHE A 120 -2.12 -1.38 -18.59
C PHE A 120 -3.45 -0.73 -18.87
N THR A 121 -4.17 -1.20 -19.89
CA THR A 121 -5.50 -0.70 -20.24
C THR A 121 -6.46 -1.88 -20.41
N TRP A 122 -7.69 -1.72 -19.91
CA TRP A 122 -8.81 -2.63 -20.13
C TRP A 122 -10.03 -1.83 -20.58
N ASP A 123 -10.74 -2.33 -21.59
CA ASP A 123 -11.89 -1.65 -22.20
C ASP A 123 -13.20 -2.48 -22.15
N GLY A 124 -13.24 -3.53 -21.31
CA GLY A 124 -14.38 -4.44 -21.21
C GLY A 124 -14.36 -5.58 -22.23
N LYS A 125 -13.43 -5.58 -23.17
CA LYS A 125 -13.29 -6.61 -24.22
C LYS A 125 -11.87 -7.14 -24.32
N GLU A 126 -10.90 -6.25 -24.17
CA GLU A 126 -9.47 -6.55 -24.32
C GLU A 126 -8.67 -5.93 -23.17
N MET A 127 -7.54 -6.55 -22.90
CA MET A 127 -6.46 -6.01 -22.09
C MET A 127 -5.27 -5.70 -22.98
N VAL A 128 -4.67 -4.53 -22.77
CA VAL A 128 -3.46 -4.08 -23.48
C VAL A 128 -2.41 -3.76 -22.43
N ALA A 129 -1.30 -4.48 -22.43
CA ALA A 129 -0.12 -4.19 -21.63
C ALA A 129 0.96 -3.66 -22.57
N PHE A 130 1.56 -2.51 -22.21
CA PHE A 130 2.56 -1.83 -23.02
C PHE A 130 3.80 -1.48 -22.22
N ALA A 131 4.97 -1.82 -22.73
CA ALA A 131 6.27 -1.44 -22.21
C ALA A 131 6.88 -0.38 -23.14
N PRO A 132 6.75 0.92 -22.83
CA PRO A 132 7.11 1.98 -23.76
C PRO A 132 8.62 2.08 -24.05
N ALA A 133 9.48 1.71 -23.09
CA ALA A 133 10.93 1.77 -23.29
C ALA A 133 11.41 0.72 -24.30
N GLU A 134 10.82 -0.48 -24.27
CA GLU A 134 11.11 -1.59 -25.16
C GLU A 134 10.26 -1.55 -26.43
N ASN A 135 9.27 -0.68 -26.47
CA ASN A 135 8.26 -0.60 -27.52
C ASN A 135 7.53 -1.94 -27.77
N LEU A 136 7.22 -2.66 -26.67
CA LEU A 136 6.55 -3.97 -26.71
C LEU A 136 5.10 -3.85 -26.25
N VAL A 137 4.18 -4.49 -26.99
CA VAL A 137 2.75 -4.53 -26.64
C VAL A 137 2.24 -5.97 -26.59
N ALA A 138 1.53 -6.29 -25.52
CA ALA A 138 0.77 -7.53 -25.39
C ALA A 138 -0.72 -7.23 -25.35
N VAL A 139 -1.52 -7.93 -26.16
CA VAL A 139 -2.97 -7.78 -26.25
C VAL A 139 -3.62 -9.14 -25.98
N ALA A 140 -4.65 -9.16 -25.16
CA ALA A 140 -5.44 -10.36 -24.91
C ALA A 140 -6.93 -10.03 -24.80
N PRO A 141 -7.83 -10.94 -25.22
CA PRO A 141 -9.24 -10.85 -24.87
C PRO A 141 -9.42 -10.84 -23.36
N ALA A 142 -10.40 -10.08 -22.87
CA ALA A 142 -10.67 -9.95 -21.46
C ALA A 142 -12.13 -10.26 -21.12
N PRO A 143 -12.41 -10.79 -19.90
CA PRO A 143 -13.76 -10.82 -19.37
C PRO A 143 -14.38 -9.43 -19.32
N PRO A 144 -15.74 -9.34 -19.43
CA PRO A 144 -16.44 -8.06 -19.44
C PRO A 144 -16.49 -7.37 -18.05
N THR A 145 -16.05 -8.06 -17.00
CA THR A 145 -16.02 -7.52 -15.63
C THR A 145 -14.61 -7.15 -15.24
N LEU A 146 -14.46 -6.09 -14.47
CA LEU A 146 -13.17 -5.62 -13.95
C LEU A 146 -12.47 -6.69 -13.12
N GLU A 147 -13.20 -7.34 -12.22
CA GLU A 147 -12.72 -8.43 -11.38
C GLU A 147 -12.17 -9.60 -12.20
N GLY A 148 -12.91 -9.97 -13.25
CA GLY A 148 -12.50 -11.03 -14.17
C GLY A 148 -11.24 -10.66 -14.96
N ALA A 149 -11.19 -9.43 -15.48
CA ALA A 149 -10.05 -8.93 -16.25
C ALA A 149 -8.77 -8.86 -15.39
N LEU A 150 -8.84 -8.31 -14.19
CA LEU A 150 -7.70 -8.23 -13.28
C LEU A 150 -7.22 -9.62 -12.83
N ARG A 151 -8.14 -10.55 -12.59
CA ARG A 151 -7.80 -11.95 -12.31
C ARG A 151 -7.08 -12.60 -13.48
N GLN A 152 -7.61 -12.46 -14.69
CA GLN A 152 -6.97 -13.02 -15.88
C GLN A 152 -5.60 -12.39 -16.14
N ALA A 153 -5.45 -11.07 -15.95
CA ALA A 153 -4.16 -10.39 -16.07
C ALA A 153 -3.12 -10.97 -15.11
N PHE A 154 -3.52 -11.26 -13.87
CA PHE A 154 -2.67 -11.92 -12.90
C PHE A 154 -2.33 -13.36 -13.29
N ASP A 155 -3.33 -14.19 -13.57
CA ASP A 155 -3.17 -15.62 -13.83
C ASP A 155 -2.35 -15.88 -15.11
N SER A 156 -2.55 -15.03 -16.15
CA SER A 156 -1.91 -15.22 -17.46
C SER A 156 -0.54 -14.53 -17.56
N ALA A 157 -0.38 -13.34 -17.01
CA ALA A 157 0.79 -12.49 -17.24
C ALA A 157 1.46 -12.00 -15.95
N ALA A 158 1.03 -12.48 -14.76
CA ALA A 158 1.49 -12.03 -13.46
C ALA A 158 1.38 -10.49 -13.25
N ILE A 159 0.46 -9.84 -13.97
CA ILE A 159 0.18 -8.41 -13.80
C ILE A 159 -0.65 -8.25 -12.53
N TYR A 160 -0.11 -7.50 -11.58
CA TYR A 160 -0.72 -7.28 -10.28
C TYR A 160 -0.64 -5.80 -9.87
N PHE A 161 -1.71 -5.31 -9.27
CA PHE A 161 -1.79 -3.95 -8.73
C PHE A 161 -2.20 -4.03 -7.26
N PRO A 162 -1.40 -3.46 -6.31
CA PRO A 162 -1.63 -3.63 -4.88
C PRO A 162 -2.85 -2.88 -4.32
N PHE A 163 -3.55 -2.12 -5.15
CA PHE A 163 -4.77 -1.38 -4.83
C PHE A 163 -6.02 -1.96 -5.52
N THR A 164 -5.93 -3.16 -6.08
CA THR A 164 -7.03 -3.80 -6.83
C THR A 164 -8.35 -3.80 -6.06
N ASP A 165 -8.31 -4.12 -4.76
CA ASP A 165 -9.52 -4.19 -3.92
C ASP A 165 -10.30 -2.86 -3.85
N LEU A 166 -9.61 -1.72 -4.01
CA LEU A 166 -10.25 -0.40 -4.02
C LEU A 166 -11.00 -0.10 -5.33
N LEU A 167 -10.67 -0.81 -6.41
CA LEU A 167 -11.27 -0.63 -7.73
C LEU A 167 -12.53 -1.47 -7.95
N LEU A 168 -12.73 -2.53 -7.16
CA LEU A 168 -13.80 -3.48 -7.33
C LEU A 168 -15.18 -2.84 -7.20
N SER A 169 -16.20 -3.55 -7.64
CA SER A 169 -17.60 -3.15 -7.49
C SER A 169 -18.08 -3.19 -6.04
N ASP A 170 -17.49 -4.06 -5.22
CA ASP A 170 -17.70 -4.17 -3.78
C ASP A 170 -16.37 -4.28 -3.01
N PRO A 171 -15.69 -3.14 -2.76
CA PRO A 171 -14.44 -3.12 -2.00
C PRO A 171 -14.60 -3.68 -0.58
N TYR A 172 -15.77 -3.49 0.06
CA TYR A 172 -16.01 -3.97 1.42
C TYR A 172 -15.95 -5.50 1.49
N SER A 173 -16.65 -6.19 0.61
CA SER A 173 -16.64 -7.65 0.60
C SER A 173 -15.25 -8.21 0.31
N ALA A 174 -14.47 -7.55 -0.56
CA ALA A 174 -13.10 -7.96 -0.86
C ALA A 174 -12.17 -7.81 0.36
N ILE A 175 -12.21 -6.66 1.04
CA ILE A 175 -11.33 -6.35 2.17
C ILE A 175 -11.77 -7.08 3.44
N SER A 176 -13.09 -7.17 3.70
CA SER A 176 -13.61 -7.68 4.97
C SER A 176 -13.68 -9.20 5.08
N GLN A 177 -13.37 -9.93 4.02
CA GLN A 177 -13.44 -11.38 4.00
C GLN A 177 -12.61 -12.03 5.11
N GLY A 178 -13.26 -12.86 5.94
CA GLY A 178 -12.59 -13.58 7.02
C GLY A 178 -12.08 -12.69 8.16
N ALA A 179 -12.70 -11.51 8.36
CA ALA A 179 -12.36 -10.60 9.45
C ALA A 179 -12.40 -11.28 10.82
N ILE A 180 -11.31 -11.17 11.58
CA ILE A 180 -11.21 -11.64 12.97
C ILE A 180 -10.95 -10.50 13.94
N LEU A 181 -10.54 -9.33 13.42
CA LEU A 181 -10.19 -8.16 14.19
C LEU A 181 -10.52 -6.91 13.42
N ALA A 182 -11.22 -5.97 14.05
CA ALA A 182 -11.38 -4.60 13.57
C ALA A 182 -11.53 -3.67 14.78
N PHE A 183 -10.75 -2.59 14.83
CA PHE A 183 -10.87 -1.56 15.86
C PHE A 183 -10.40 -0.20 15.37
N VAL A 184 -10.85 0.87 16.03
CA VAL A 184 -10.44 2.25 15.77
C VAL A 184 -9.20 2.57 16.60
N ILE A 185 -8.15 3.11 15.95
CA ILE A 185 -6.97 3.65 16.64
C ILE A 185 -7.26 5.08 17.14
N GLY A 186 -7.89 5.90 16.29
CA GLY A 186 -8.19 7.30 16.54
C GLY A 186 -7.91 8.19 15.32
N PRO A 187 -8.08 9.53 15.47
CA PRO A 187 -7.86 10.47 14.39
C PRO A 187 -6.37 10.74 14.13
N SER A 188 -6.05 11.13 12.90
CA SER A 188 -4.74 11.68 12.51
C SER A 188 -4.94 12.82 11.52
N ALA A 189 -4.10 13.86 11.59
CA ALA A 189 -4.12 14.99 10.66
C ALA A 189 -2.84 15.07 9.80
N ILE A 190 -2.00 14.03 9.86
CA ILE A 190 -0.67 14.04 9.23
C ILE A 190 -0.71 13.39 7.84
N VAL A 191 -1.35 12.22 7.74
CA VAL A 191 -1.35 11.43 6.51
C VAL A 191 -2.27 12.06 5.47
N GLY A 192 -1.73 12.32 4.27
CA GLY A 192 -2.46 12.92 3.15
C GLY A 192 -2.84 14.39 3.33
N GLY A 193 -2.33 15.08 4.37
CA GLY A 193 -2.60 16.49 4.63
C GLY A 193 -4.04 16.81 5.04
N VAL A 194 -4.82 15.78 5.39
CA VAL A 194 -6.23 15.92 5.79
C VAL A 194 -6.50 15.16 7.09
N LYS A 195 -7.59 15.50 7.77
CA LYS A 195 -8.04 14.72 8.92
C LYS A 195 -8.50 13.34 8.46
N THR A 196 -7.98 12.30 9.10
CA THR A 196 -8.30 10.90 8.83
C THR A 196 -8.73 10.19 10.11
N ASP A 197 -9.57 9.17 10.00
CA ASP A 197 -9.80 8.17 11.03
C ASP A 197 -8.92 6.95 10.74
N MET A 198 -8.17 6.49 11.73
CA MET A 198 -7.32 5.32 11.59
C MET A 198 -8.02 4.08 12.14
N ILE A 199 -8.05 3.01 11.35
CA ILE A 199 -8.55 1.71 11.78
C ILE A 199 -7.49 0.62 11.59
N VAL A 200 -7.60 -0.42 12.39
CA VAL A 200 -6.97 -1.72 12.16
C VAL A 200 -8.02 -2.69 11.70
N TRP A 201 -7.65 -3.51 10.75
CA TRP A 201 -8.42 -4.64 10.30
C TRP A 201 -7.49 -5.84 10.10
N ALA A 202 -7.92 -7.05 10.46
CA ALA A 202 -7.13 -8.25 10.22
C ALA A 202 -8.01 -9.49 9.98
N ASN A 203 -7.48 -10.40 9.18
CA ASN A 203 -7.93 -11.78 9.04
C ASN A 203 -6.78 -12.74 9.35
N ASN A 204 -6.92 -14.02 8.97
CA ASN A 204 -5.88 -15.03 9.19
C ASN A 204 -4.65 -14.84 8.31
N ASP A 205 -4.74 -14.08 7.21
CA ASP A 205 -3.68 -13.93 6.22
C ASP A 205 -2.95 -12.58 6.32
N VAL A 206 -3.69 -11.49 6.64
CA VAL A 206 -3.14 -10.14 6.60
C VAL A 206 -3.59 -9.31 7.78
N PHE A 207 -2.70 -8.40 8.23
CA PHE A 207 -2.98 -7.32 9.15
C PHE A 207 -2.89 -6.01 8.37
N LEU A 208 -3.97 -5.21 8.41
CA LEU A 208 -4.07 -3.91 7.74
C LEU A 208 -4.23 -2.79 8.76
N GLN A 209 -3.58 -1.68 8.50
CA GLN A 209 -3.89 -0.38 9.11
C GLN A 209 -4.28 0.56 7.98
N ILE A 210 -5.44 1.24 8.13
CA ILE A 210 -6.04 2.05 7.08
C ILE A 210 -6.32 3.45 7.63
N TRP A 211 -5.93 4.49 6.89
CA TRP A 211 -6.23 5.89 7.14
C TRP A 211 -7.31 6.33 6.17
N ILE A 212 -8.48 6.64 6.68
CA ILE A 212 -9.68 7.01 5.90
C ILE A 212 -9.97 8.48 6.14
N GLY A 213 -10.09 9.28 5.08
CA GLY A 213 -10.47 10.69 5.18
C GLY A 213 -11.77 10.87 5.97
N ALA A 214 -11.74 11.70 7.02
CA ALA A 214 -12.86 11.86 7.93
C ALA A 214 -14.10 12.42 7.21
N ASP A 215 -13.90 13.33 6.27
CA ASP A 215 -14.98 14.02 5.56
C ASP A 215 -15.36 13.29 4.27
N ASP A 216 -14.40 12.98 3.39
CA ASP A 216 -14.63 12.45 2.05
C ASP A 216 -14.66 10.92 1.97
N LYS A 217 -14.30 10.22 3.05
CA LYS A 217 -14.24 8.76 3.17
C LYS A 217 -13.27 8.08 2.19
N LEU A 218 -12.31 8.83 1.64
CA LEU A 218 -11.32 8.25 0.72
C LEU A 218 -10.09 7.75 1.47
N PRO A 219 -9.54 6.58 1.11
CA PRO A 219 -8.33 6.08 1.74
C PRO A 219 -7.13 6.99 1.39
N ARG A 220 -6.26 7.24 2.39
CA ARG A 220 -5.03 8.01 2.24
C ARG A 220 -3.79 7.15 2.34
N ARG A 221 -3.85 6.16 3.23
CA ARG A 221 -2.77 5.20 3.39
C ARG A 221 -3.32 3.85 3.83
N ILE A 222 -2.72 2.81 3.30
CA ILE A 222 -2.96 1.42 3.74
C ILE A 222 -1.60 0.80 4.00
N ARG A 223 -1.41 0.26 5.19
CA ARG A 223 -0.23 -0.51 5.55
C ARG A 223 -0.62 -1.96 5.76
N ALA A 224 0.07 -2.87 5.11
CA ALA A 224 -0.19 -4.30 5.18
C ALA A 224 1.03 -5.08 5.70
N GLN A 225 0.75 -6.12 6.49
CA GLN A 225 1.71 -7.17 6.84
C GLN A 225 1.06 -8.53 6.67
N PHE A 226 1.72 -9.42 5.92
CA PHE A 226 1.22 -10.77 5.70
C PHE A 226 1.69 -11.71 6.79
N ARG A 227 0.75 -12.49 7.36
CA ARG A 227 1.07 -13.41 8.46
C ARG A 227 1.96 -14.57 8.04
N ALA A 228 1.82 -15.02 6.79
CA ALA A 228 2.63 -16.10 6.22
C ALA A 228 4.07 -15.67 5.89
N ASP A 229 4.38 -14.37 5.88
CA ASP A 229 5.73 -13.88 5.70
C ASP A 229 6.51 -14.00 7.02
N PRO A 230 7.58 -14.84 7.08
CA PRO A 230 8.36 -15.03 8.29
C PRO A 230 9.10 -13.76 8.73
N MET A 231 9.43 -12.86 7.81
CA MET A 231 10.12 -11.61 8.09
C MET A 231 9.16 -10.47 8.43
N LYS A 232 7.85 -10.67 8.29
CA LYS A 232 6.83 -9.64 8.56
C LYS A 232 7.08 -8.33 7.80
N LEU A 233 7.55 -8.44 6.57
CA LEU A 233 7.85 -7.31 5.71
C LEU A 233 6.59 -6.44 5.50
N ARG A 234 6.83 -5.15 5.41
CA ARG A 234 5.77 -4.16 5.33
C ARG A 234 5.51 -3.76 3.89
N HIS A 235 4.25 -3.56 3.57
CA HIS A 235 3.76 -2.98 2.34
C HIS A 235 2.99 -1.72 2.71
N ASP A 236 3.44 -0.58 2.25
CA ASP A 236 2.78 0.71 2.46
C ASP A 236 2.25 1.22 1.12
N LEU A 237 1.00 1.65 1.10
CA LEU A 237 0.30 2.21 -0.05
C LEU A 237 -0.18 3.60 0.33
N GLU A 238 0.34 4.65 -0.30
CA GLU A 238 -0.12 6.02 -0.14
C GLU A 238 -0.96 6.42 -1.35
N LEU A 239 -2.12 7.02 -1.09
CA LEU A 239 -3.14 7.35 -2.09
C LEU A 239 -3.42 8.85 -2.07
N SER A 240 -3.28 9.50 -3.22
CA SER A 240 -3.40 10.95 -3.36
C SER A 240 -4.05 11.36 -4.67
N HIS A 241 -4.30 12.65 -4.85
CA HIS A 241 -4.86 13.24 -6.06
C HIS A 241 -6.19 12.60 -6.48
N TRP A 242 -7.01 12.23 -5.50
CA TRP A 242 -8.32 11.65 -5.75
C TRP A 242 -9.24 12.61 -6.50
N GLN A 243 -9.81 12.12 -7.60
CA GLN A 243 -10.92 12.75 -8.31
C GLN A 243 -11.99 11.68 -8.53
N LEU A 244 -13.19 11.91 -8.01
CA LEU A 244 -14.35 11.05 -8.22
C LEU A 244 -15.38 11.81 -9.03
N ASP A 245 -15.91 11.15 -10.05
CA ASP A 245 -16.94 11.67 -10.96
C ASP A 245 -16.56 12.99 -11.68
N GLY A 246 -15.24 13.27 -11.71
CA GLY A 246 -14.68 14.39 -12.45
C GLY A 246 -14.46 14.07 -13.94
N PRO A 247 -14.18 15.09 -14.76
CA PRO A 247 -13.88 14.90 -16.17
C PRO A 247 -12.56 14.13 -16.33
N LEU A 248 -12.58 13.10 -17.16
CA LEU A 248 -11.39 12.44 -17.68
C LEU A 248 -11.10 12.96 -19.10
N ALA A 249 -9.82 13.09 -19.46
CA ALA A 249 -9.45 13.46 -20.81
C ALA A 249 -9.97 12.44 -21.84
N ALA A 250 -10.37 12.89 -23.00
CA ALA A 250 -11.01 12.04 -24.03
C ALA A 250 -10.11 10.87 -24.48
N ASP A 251 -8.80 11.03 -24.39
CA ASP A 251 -7.79 10.05 -24.76
C ASP A 251 -7.25 9.22 -23.60
N THR A 252 -7.80 9.41 -22.38
CA THR A 252 -7.33 8.71 -21.16
C THR A 252 -7.21 7.20 -21.38
N PHE A 253 -8.19 6.58 -22.01
CA PHE A 253 -8.21 5.13 -22.25
C PHE A 253 -7.72 4.73 -23.65
N SER A 254 -7.17 5.66 -24.43
CA SER A 254 -6.66 5.35 -25.76
C SER A 254 -5.49 4.36 -25.70
N THR A 255 -5.53 3.35 -26.55
CA THR A 255 -4.46 2.36 -26.75
C THR A 255 -3.73 2.54 -28.09
N THR A 256 -4.01 3.62 -28.83
CA THR A 256 -3.46 3.85 -30.18
C THR A 256 -1.93 3.83 -30.18
N ARG A 257 -1.30 4.53 -29.24
CA ARG A 257 0.17 4.53 -29.07
C ARG A 257 0.69 3.12 -28.75
N ALA A 258 0.07 2.45 -27.78
CA ALA A 258 0.48 1.11 -27.35
C ALA A 258 0.40 0.09 -28.50
N ARG A 259 -0.66 0.14 -29.29
CA ARG A 259 -0.89 -0.77 -30.42
C ARG A 259 0.07 -0.56 -31.61
N ALA A 260 0.76 0.56 -31.66
CA ALA A 260 1.83 0.80 -32.64
C ALA A 260 3.16 0.11 -32.24
N GLY A 261 3.26 -0.45 -31.05
CA GLY A 261 4.42 -1.20 -30.57
C GLY A 261 4.56 -2.58 -31.22
N GLN A 262 5.70 -3.23 -30.97
CA GLN A 262 5.97 -4.57 -31.45
C GLN A 262 5.17 -5.61 -30.63
N PRO A 263 4.43 -6.53 -31.27
CA PRO A 263 3.59 -7.46 -30.55
C PRO A 263 4.40 -8.50 -29.80
N MET A 264 3.97 -8.83 -28.58
CA MET A 264 4.45 -9.95 -27.78
C MET A 264 3.29 -10.74 -27.19
N ALA A 265 3.57 -11.94 -26.69
CA ALA A 265 2.56 -12.75 -26.03
C ALA A 265 2.10 -12.12 -24.71
N PHE A 266 0.78 -12.10 -24.47
CA PHE A 266 0.20 -11.76 -23.18
C PHE A 266 0.30 -12.99 -22.24
N ALA A 267 1.52 -13.33 -21.86
CA ALA A 267 1.80 -14.50 -21.03
C ALA A 267 3.17 -14.35 -20.38
N VAL A 268 3.35 -14.94 -19.20
CA VAL A 268 4.66 -15.14 -18.60
C VAL A 268 5.02 -16.62 -18.72
N PRO A 269 5.91 -17.00 -19.64
CA PRO A 269 6.34 -18.38 -19.78
C PRO A 269 7.06 -18.82 -18.49
N GLY A 270 6.50 -19.79 -17.77
CA GLY A 270 7.19 -20.56 -16.74
C GLY A 270 7.73 -19.81 -15.51
N ARG A 271 7.32 -18.57 -15.24
CA ARG A 271 7.83 -17.79 -14.12
C ARG A 271 7.11 -18.18 -12.83
N LYS A 272 7.84 -18.75 -11.88
CA LYS A 272 7.41 -18.75 -10.48
C LYS A 272 7.34 -17.29 -10.02
N VAL A 273 6.16 -16.82 -9.57
CA VAL A 273 5.98 -15.51 -8.93
C VAL A 273 7.05 -15.33 -7.85
N PRO A 274 7.75 -14.18 -7.75
CA PRO A 274 8.74 -13.97 -6.71
C PRO A 274 8.11 -14.24 -5.35
N ILE A 275 8.77 -15.06 -4.53
CA ILE A 275 8.34 -15.38 -3.17
C ILE A 275 8.31 -14.05 -2.40
N GLY A 276 7.15 -13.61 -1.94
CA GLY A 276 6.96 -12.38 -1.15
C GLY A 276 5.86 -11.46 -1.61
N VAL A 277 5.45 -11.51 -2.89
CA VAL A 277 4.28 -10.77 -3.37
C VAL A 277 3.14 -11.77 -3.53
N LYS A 278 2.54 -12.18 -2.42
CA LYS A 278 1.17 -12.71 -2.51
C LYS A 278 0.27 -11.50 -2.74
N PRO A 279 -0.56 -11.52 -3.81
CA PRO A 279 -1.62 -10.53 -3.94
C PRO A 279 -2.41 -10.49 -2.62
N ILE A 280 -2.81 -9.30 -2.18
CA ILE A 280 -3.93 -9.19 -1.25
C ILE A 280 -5.00 -10.04 -1.89
N ALA A 281 -5.41 -11.12 -1.21
CA ALA A 281 -6.20 -12.16 -1.84
C ALA A 281 -7.51 -11.55 -2.34
N ILE A 282 -7.59 -11.30 -3.65
CA ILE A 282 -8.89 -11.21 -4.30
C ILE A 282 -9.52 -12.57 -4.03
N GLY A 283 -10.58 -12.58 -3.20
CA GLY A 283 -11.14 -13.79 -2.62
C GLY A 283 -11.24 -14.91 -3.65
N LYS A 284 -10.49 -15.98 -3.44
CA LYS A 284 -10.74 -17.21 -4.18
C LYS A 284 -12.20 -17.58 -3.91
N PRO A 285 -13.02 -17.82 -4.95
CA PRO A 285 -14.32 -18.44 -4.71
C PRO A 285 -14.07 -19.74 -3.94
N ALA A 286 -14.81 -19.96 -2.86
CA ALA A 286 -14.78 -21.23 -2.17
C ALA A 286 -14.97 -22.35 -3.21
N PRO A 287 -14.19 -23.43 -3.18
CA PRO A 287 -14.45 -24.57 -4.06
C PRO A 287 -15.89 -25.01 -3.84
N PRO A 288 -16.63 -25.39 -4.91
CA PRO A 288 -17.98 -25.89 -4.76
C PRO A 288 -17.96 -27.06 -3.77
N ALA A 289 -18.86 -27.03 -2.79
CA ALA A 289 -18.98 -28.06 -1.77
C ALA A 289 -19.10 -29.41 -2.49
N GLY A 290 -18.01 -30.19 -2.46
CA GLY A 290 -17.99 -31.52 -3.00
C GLY A 290 -19.03 -32.36 -2.24
N LYS A 291 -19.94 -32.98 -2.98
CA LYS A 291 -20.82 -34.01 -2.43
C LYS A 291 -19.90 -35.07 -1.82
N GLN A 292 -19.96 -35.23 -0.51
CA GLN A 292 -19.41 -36.40 0.16
C GLN A 292 -20.26 -37.59 -0.20
N PRO A 293 -19.65 -38.78 -0.44
CA PRO A 293 -20.34 -40.02 -0.69
C PRO A 293 -21.13 -40.52 0.51
#